data_5c647bfe7c7ca5878ff276a183f51c68
#
_entry.id   5c647bfe7c7ca5878ff276a183f51c68
#
_cell.length_a   1.000
_cell.length_b   1.000
_cell.length_c   1.000
_cell.angle_alpha   90.00
_cell.angle_beta   90.00
_cell.angle_gamma   90.00
#
_symmetry.space_group_name_H-M   'P 1'
#
loop_
_entity.id
_entity.type
_entity.pdbx_description
1 polymer ?
#
loop_
_entity_poly.entity_id
_entity_poly.type
_entity_poly.pdbx_seq_one_letter_code
_entity_poly.pdbx_strand_id
1 'polypeptide(L)'
;MLFEVVHTTDYRYSVPVSEAYLEARLTPPEREEQAVLAHRIDFHPEAKMSHYKDYFGNAATFYSMTLRHERLKVTNRMTVCTKPRDLGFEALQLNVAEARQILGSSMTDIFDYLQPTAAVPTGGPAASWAKKFFKSSIPIRVALQDLNEAVNEHFTYKSGVTQNSTPLASIWKKREGVCQDFAHIMLSVLRAAGIPGRYVCGYIESESPRANGTEGNLVGSLATHAWVEVMLPGLRWVALDPTNKQWCGERHITVSVGRDFSDAAPVRGTFKGSGTQSISVSVSMRRLTEAHREIPAPE
;
A
#
# COMPACT_ATOMS: atom_id res chain seq x y z
N MET A 1 6.19 -17.95 -3.03
CA MET A 1 4.91 -18.30 -3.71
C MET A 1 4.88 -17.69 -5.10
N LEU A 2 4.09 -18.22 -6.04
CA LEU A 2 3.95 -17.66 -7.40
C LEU A 2 2.51 -17.17 -7.59
N PHE A 3 2.35 -15.93 -8.06
CA PHE A 3 1.04 -15.30 -8.24
C PHE A 3 0.88 -14.68 -9.61
N GLU A 4 -0.32 -14.79 -10.16
CA GLU A 4 -0.83 -13.96 -11.24
C GLU A 4 -1.79 -12.94 -10.66
N VAL A 5 -1.62 -11.66 -11.02
CA VAL A 5 -2.50 -10.57 -10.63
C VAL A 5 -3.01 -9.84 -11.86
N VAL A 6 -4.31 -9.63 -11.92
CA VAL A 6 -4.97 -8.78 -12.92
C VAL A 6 -5.71 -7.67 -12.18
N HIS A 7 -5.30 -6.42 -12.39
CA HIS A 7 -5.95 -5.25 -11.84
C HIS A 7 -6.53 -4.41 -12.97
N THR A 8 -7.80 -4.09 -12.90
CA THR A 8 -8.49 -3.24 -13.86
C THR A 8 -9.10 -2.04 -13.15
N THR A 9 -8.83 -0.82 -13.66
CA THR A 9 -9.50 0.42 -13.30
C THR A 9 -10.26 0.94 -14.51
N ASP A 10 -11.57 1.09 -14.42
CA ASP A 10 -12.47 1.52 -15.50
C ASP A 10 -13.09 2.86 -15.11
N TYR A 11 -12.77 3.90 -15.86
CA TYR A 11 -13.32 5.26 -15.75
C TYR A 11 -14.42 5.43 -16.79
N ARG A 12 -15.59 5.87 -16.37
CA ARG A 12 -16.71 6.23 -17.25
C ARG A 12 -17.15 7.64 -16.97
N TYR A 13 -17.27 8.42 -18.02
CA TYR A 13 -17.69 9.81 -17.96
C TYR A 13 -19.14 9.91 -18.43
N SER A 14 -19.97 10.71 -17.72
CA SER A 14 -21.39 10.90 -18.06
C SER A 14 -21.59 11.68 -19.36
N VAL A 15 -20.59 12.45 -19.79
CA VAL A 15 -20.48 13.11 -21.10
C VAL A 15 -19.04 12.97 -21.58
N PRO A 16 -18.81 12.98 -22.92
CA PRO A 16 -17.44 12.87 -23.44
C PRO A 16 -16.52 13.96 -22.89
N VAL A 17 -15.36 13.57 -22.39
CA VAL A 17 -14.28 14.46 -21.95
C VAL A 17 -13.30 14.72 -23.10
N SER A 18 -12.70 15.90 -23.13
CA SER A 18 -11.76 16.29 -24.20
C SER A 18 -10.32 15.83 -23.92
N GLU A 19 -9.95 15.74 -22.66
CA GLU A 19 -8.61 15.39 -22.22
C GLU A 19 -8.66 14.56 -20.95
N ALA A 20 -7.75 13.60 -20.80
CA ALA A 20 -7.49 12.89 -19.56
C ALA A 20 -5.99 12.64 -19.41
N TYR A 21 -5.47 12.90 -18.22
CA TYR A 21 -4.08 12.69 -17.85
C TYR A 21 -4.05 11.78 -16.63
N LEU A 22 -3.40 10.63 -16.74
CA LEU A 22 -3.26 9.67 -15.65
C LEU A 22 -1.80 9.42 -15.32
N GLU A 23 -1.55 9.15 -14.07
CA GLU A 23 -0.30 8.65 -13.54
C GLU A 23 -0.59 7.34 -12.82
N ALA A 24 -0.04 6.24 -13.33
CA ALA A 24 -0.24 4.90 -12.81
C ALA A 24 1.04 4.37 -12.16
N ARG A 25 0.98 4.01 -10.87
CA ARG A 25 2.02 3.31 -10.11
C ARG A 25 1.58 1.87 -9.92
N LEU A 26 1.57 1.10 -11.00
CA LEU A 26 1.07 -0.27 -11.03
C LEU A 26 2.15 -1.28 -11.39
N THR A 27 3.37 -0.81 -11.67
CA THR A 27 4.51 -1.68 -11.95
C THR A 27 5.16 -2.11 -10.63
N PRO A 28 5.11 -3.41 -10.28
CA PRO A 28 5.71 -3.87 -9.04
C PRO A 28 7.23 -3.74 -9.08
N PRO A 29 7.88 -3.32 -7.98
CA PRO A 29 9.33 -3.26 -7.91
C PRO A 29 9.95 -4.65 -7.72
N GLU A 30 11.17 -4.82 -8.22
CA GLU A 30 12.04 -5.90 -7.78
C GLU A 30 12.49 -5.65 -6.34
N ARG A 31 12.41 -6.67 -5.48
CA ARG A 31 12.82 -6.64 -4.08
C ARG A 31 13.49 -7.95 -3.69
N GLU A 32 14.19 -7.97 -2.56
CA GLU A 32 14.80 -9.20 -2.04
C GLU A 32 13.77 -10.33 -1.89
N GLU A 33 12.58 -9.98 -1.39
CA GLU A 33 11.48 -10.90 -1.16
C GLU A 33 10.48 -11.02 -2.33
N GLN A 34 10.69 -10.30 -3.44
CA GLN A 34 9.74 -10.22 -4.56
C GLN A 34 10.45 -10.12 -5.90
N ALA A 35 10.23 -11.11 -6.78
CA ALA A 35 10.73 -11.09 -8.16
C ALA A 35 9.56 -10.96 -9.15
N VAL A 36 9.71 -10.06 -10.13
CA VAL A 36 8.71 -9.81 -11.18
C VAL A 36 9.06 -10.63 -12.41
N LEU A 37 8.31 -11.69 -12.67
CA LEU A 37 8.57 -12.58 -13.81
C LEU A 37 7.97 -12.06 -15.12
N ALA A 38 6.81 -11.37 -15.03
CA ALA A 38 6.17 -10.72 -16.16
C ALA A 38 5.34 -9.53 -15.67
N HIS A 39 5.31 -8.47 -16.48
CA HIS A 39 4.49 -7.29 -16.21
C HIS A 39 4.06 -6.63 -17.51
N ARG A 40 2.77 -6.26 -17.58
CA ARG A 40 2.20 -5.49 -18.68
C ARG A 40 1.11 -4.57 -18.16
N ILE A 41 1.14 -3.32 -18.59
CA ILE A 41 0.09 -2.33 -18.36
C ILE A 41 -0.48 -1.84 -19.69
N ASP A 42 -1.79 -1.94 -19.84
CA ASP A 42 -2.52 -1.55 -21.05
C ASP A 42 -3.50 -0.42 -20.72
N PHE A 43 -3.55 0.59 -21.57
CA PHE A 43 -4.53 1.68 -21.51
C PHE A 43 -5.45 1.62 -22.75
N HIS A 44 -6.75 1.79 -22.53
CA HIS A 44 -7.72 1.87 -23.59
C HIS A 44 -8.64 3.09 -23.37
N PRO A 45 -8.77 4.01 -24.35
CA PRO A 45 -8.11 4.02 -25.68
C PRO A 45 -6.59 4.10 -25.60
N GLU A 46 -5.89 3.63 -26.63
CA GLU A 46 -4.43 3.78 -26.73
C GLU A 46 -4.06 5.25 -26.95
N ALA A 47 -3.04 5.71 -26.24
CA ALA A 47 -2.52 7.06 -26.36
C ALA A 47 -1.04 7.13 -25.95
N LYS A 48 -0.47 8.33 -25.98
CA LYS A 48 0.92 8.56 -25.62
C LYS A 48 1.17 8.21 -24.16
N MET A 49 2.20 7.40 -23.93
CA MET A 49 2.69 7.05 -22.61
C MET A 49 4.16 7.44 -22.45
N SER A 50 4.55 7.72 -21.22
CA SER A 50 5.94 7.85 -20.80
C SER A 50 6.15 7.17 -19.46
N HIS A 51 7.37 6.65 -19.24
CA HIS A 51 7.72 5.92 -18.04
C HIS A 51 8.85 6.64 -17.32
N TYR A 52 8.76 6.69 -15.98
CA TYR A 52 9.79 7.31 -15.15
C TYR A 52 9.77 6.69 -13.75
N LYS A 53 10.79 6.98 -12.96
CA LYS A 53 10.78 6.70 -11.51
C LYS A 53 10.39 7.97 -10.77
N ASP A 54 9.42 7.86 -9.86
CA ASP A 54 9.07 8.97 -8.99
C ASP A 54 10.10 9.17 -7.86
N TYR A 55 9.86 10.18 -7.01
CA TYR A 55 10.74 10.51 -5.89
C TYR A 55 10.98 9.34 -4.92
N PHE A 56 10.00 8.47 -4.72
CA PHE A 56 10.08 7.31 -3.84
C PHE A 56 10.62 6.05 -4.53
N GLY A 57 11.04 6.17 -5.80
CA GLY A 57 11.56 5.07 -6.60
C GLY A 57 10.50 4.18 -7.24
N ASN A 58 9.21 4.54 -7.13
CA ASN A 58 8.15 3.79 -7.79
C ASN A 58 8.26 3.96 -9.30
N ALA A 59 8.09 2.88 -10.06
CA ALA A 59 7.93 2.96 -11.50
C ALA A 59 6.53 3.52 -11.82
N ALA A 60 6.50 4.67 -12.48
CA ALA A 60 5.30 5.39 -12.84
C ALA A 60 5.12 5.44 -14.36
N THR A 61 3.90 5.22 -14.82
CA THR A 61 3.48 5.41 -16.20
C THR A 61 2.58 6.63 -16.29
N PHE A 62 3.01 7.65 -17.01
CA PHE A 62 2.19 8.80 -17.35
C PHE A 62 1.49 8.53 -18.70
N TYR A 63 0.17 8.69 -18.68
CA TYR A 63 -0.70 8.52 -19.84
C TYR A 63 -1.40 9.83 -20.17
N SER A 64 -1.42 10.21 -21.45
CA SER A 64 -2.00 11.46 -21.94
C SER A 64 -2.95 11.17 -23.10
N MET A 65 -4.24 11.35 -22.88
CA MET A 65 -5.30 11.25 -23.88
C MET A 65 -5.87 12.64 -24.18
N THR A 66 -5.72 13.09 -25.41
CA THR A 66 -6.18 14.42 -25.87
C THR A 66 -7.29 14.33 -26.92
N LEU A 67 -7.80 13.14 -27.17
CA LEU A 67 -8.95 12.91 -28.03
C LEU A 67 -10.23 12.75 -27.17
N ARG A 68 -11.37 13.14 -27.75
CA ARG A 68 -12.65 13.05 -27.07
C ARG A 68 -13.03 11.59 -26.80
N HIS A 69 -13.37 11.27 -25.54
CA HIS A 69 -13.69 9.91 -25.12
C HIS A 69 -14.67 9.92 -23.93
N GLU A 70 -15.41 8.81 -23.78
CA GLU A 70 -16.40 8.60 -22.70
C GLU A 70 -15.93 7.55 -21.70
N ARG A 71 -14.89 6.81 -22.03
CA ARG A 71 -14.36 5.73 -21.18
C ARG A 71 -12.85 5.68 -21.28
N LEU A 72 -12.22 5.38 -20.14
CA LEU A 72 -10.80 5.07 -20.08
C LEU A 72 -10.62 3.85 -19.18
N LYS A 73 -9.92 2.84 -19.67
CA LYS A 73 -9.65 1.60 -18.94
C LYS A 73 -8.15 1.39 -18.81
N VAL A 74 -7.69 1.15 -17.60
CA VAL A 74 -6.32 0.71 -17.29
C VAL A 74 -6.38 -0.75 -16.89
N THR A 75 -5.60 -1.61 -17.53
CA THR A 75 -5.49 -3.02 -17.16
C THR A 75 -4.03 -3.35 -16.90
N ASN A 76 -3.74 -3.78 -15.69
CA ASN A 76 -2.41 -4.20 -15.27
C ASN A 76 -2.40 -5.71 -15.03
N ARG A 77 -1.44 -6.41 -15.66
CA ARG A 77 -1.21 -7.84 -15.49
C ARG A 77 0.20 -8.07 -15.04
N MET A 78 0.37 -8.95 -14.07
CA MET A 78 1.69 -9.29 -13.56
C MET A 78 1.77 -10.74 -13.12
N THR A 79 2.95 -11.31 -13.23
CA THR A 79 3.33 -12.58 -12.61
C THR A 79 4.47 -12.30 -11.65
N VAL A 80 4.26 -12.58 -10.37
CA VAL A 80 5.20 -12.24 -9.30
C VAL A 80 5.50 -13.47 -8.45
N CYS A 81 6.79 -13.70 -8.20
CA CYS A 81 7.27 -14.70 -7.26
C CYS A 81 7.63 -14.02 -5.94
N THR A 82 7.03 -14.46 -4.83
CA THR A 82 7.34 -13.97 -3.50
C THR A 82 8.10 -15.01 -2.68
N LYS A 83 8.94 -14.53 -1.75
CA LYS A 83 9.70 -15.33 -0.79
C LYS A 83 9.39 -14.88 0.64
N PRO A 84 9.70 -15.70 1.67
CA PRO A 84 9.63 -15.24 3.05
C PRO A 84 10.44 -13.97 3.26
N ARG A 85 9.88 -13.03 4.04
CA ARG A 85 10.58 -11.79 4.39
C ARG A 85 11.53 -12.04 5.55
N ASP A 86 12.75 -11.50 5.43
CA ASP A 86 13.64 -11.39 6.59
C ASP A 86 13.11 -10.27 7.50
N LEU A 87 12.74 -10.62 8.72
CA LEU A 87 12.22 -9.66 9.70
C LEU A 87 13.32 -8.87 10.42
N GLY A 88 14.61 -9.09 10.11
CA GLY A 88 15.69 -8.36 10.76
C GLY A 88 15.73 -8.57 12.28
N PHE A 89 15.72 -9.81 12.73
CA PHE A 89 15.59 -10.20 14.14
C PHE A 89 16.51 -9.44 15.11
N GLU A 90 17.75 -9.16 14.72
CA GLU A 90 18.71 -8.44 15.55
C GLU A 90 18.23 -7.00 15.84
N ALA A 91 17.83 -6.27 14.81
CA ALA A 91 17.32 -4.91 14.97
C ALA A 91 16.00 -4.86 15.76
N LEU A 92 15.20 -5.91 15.71
CA LEU A 92 13.95 -6.04 16.45
C LEU A 92 14.16 -6.31 17.96
N GLN A 93 15.33 -6.73 18.40
CA GLN A 93 15.69 -6.91 19.81
C GLN A 93 16.06 -5.59 20.50
N LEU A 94 16.41 -4.55 19.74
CA LEU A 94 16.74 -3.24 20.29
C LEU A 94 15.54 -2.64 21.03
N ASN A 95 15.78 -1.91 22.10
CA ASN A 95 14.71 -1.11 22.70
C ASN A 95 14.42 0.16 21.85
N VAL A 96 13.30 0.81 22.11
CA VAL A 96 12.85 1.98 21.35
C VAL A 96 13.88 3.12 21.40
N ALA A 97 14.56 3.34 22.53
CA ALA A 97 15.57 4.40 22.66
C ALA A 97 16.80 4.11 21.80
N GLU A 98 17.31 2.90 21.84
CA GLU A 98 18.46 2.44 21.03
C GLU A 98 18.12 2.52 19.53
N ALA A 99 16.94 2.03 19.13
CA ALA A 99 16.51 2.09 17.75
C ALA A 99 16.45 3.54 17.24
N ARG A 100 15.88 4.47 18.00
CA ARG A 100 15.83 5.90 17.66
C ARG A 100 17.22 6.53 17.56
N GLN A 101 18.11 6.20 18.50
CA GLN A 101 19.48 6.73 18.50
C GLN A 101 20.23 6.32 17.23
N ILE A 102 20.16 5.03 16.87
CA ILE A 102 20.83 4.51 15.66
C ILE A 102 20.19 5.12 14.39
N LEU A 103 18.86 5.16 14.29
CA LEU A 103 18.15 5.77 13.15
C LEU A 103 18.49 7.26 13.01
N GLY A 104 18.71 7.97 14.12
CA GLY A 104 19.11 9.37 14.11
C GLY A 104 20.42 9.65 13.38
N SER A 105 21.33 8.68 13.28
CA SER A 105 22.57 8.80 12.49
C SER A 105 22.35 8.75 10.97
N SER A 106 21.19 8.27 10.52
CA SER A 106 20.79 8.16 9.11
C SER A 106 19.67 9.13 8.76
N MET A 107 19.63 10.32 9.39
CA MET A 107 18.52 11.27 9.28
C MET A 107 18.19 11.63 7.81
N THR A 108 19.18 11.77 6.95
CA THR A 108 18.99 12.09 5.53
C THR A 108 18.10 11.06 4.81
N ASP A 109 18.28 9.78 5.13
CA ASP A 109 17.58 8.67 4.45
C ASP A 109 16.16 8.47 4.96
N ILE A 110 15.88 8.92 6.20
CA ILE A 110 14.60 8.66 6.89
C ILE A 110 13.73 9.90 7.08
N PHE A 111 14.25 11.10 6.77
CA PHE A 111 13.59 12.38 7.08
C PHE A 111 12.14 12.45 6.61
N ASP A 112 11.89 12.13 5.35
CA ASP A 112 10.54 12.20 4.76
C ASP A 112 9.54 11.29 5.47
N TYR A 113 10.01 10.14 5.94
CA TYR A 113 9.18 9.13 6.60
C TYR A 113 8.90 9.43 8.07
N LEU A 114 9.49 10.50 8.60
CA LEU A 114 9.21 11.06 9.92
C LEU A 114 8.27 12.27 9.87
N GLN A 115 8.14 12.92 8.70
CA GLN A 115 7.35 14.14 8.57
C GLN A 115 5.84 13.86 8.55
N PRO A 116 5.03 14.73 9.18
CA PRO A 116 3.58 14.67 9.02
C PRO A 116 3.19 15.04 7.58
N THR A 117 2.05 14.52 7.14
CA THR A 117 1.39 14.95 5.90
C THR A 117 -0.05 15.35 6.23
N ALA A 118 -0.76 15.89 5.25
CA ALA A 118 -2.19 16.21 5.43
C ALA A 118 -3.03 14.96 5.77
N ALA A 119 -2.67 13.80 5.20
CA ALA A 119 -3.35 12.53 5.48
C ALA A 119 -2.85 11.85 6.76
N VAL A 120 -1.63 12.17 7.22
CA VAL A 120 -0.96 11.52 8.37
C VAL A 120 -0.46 12.59 9.37
N PRO A 121 -1.36 13.27 10.08
CA PRO A 121 -1.00 14.21 11.14
C PRO A 121 -0.48 13.47 12.37
N THR A 122 0.48 14.04 13.12
CA THR A 122 1.15 13.38 14.26
C THR A 122 0.69 13.86 15.64
N GLY A 123 -0.31 14.75 15.68
CA GLY A 123 -0.85 15.31 16.93
C GLY A 123 -2.02 14.51 17.52
N GLY A 124 -2.58 15.01 18.62
CA GLY A 124 -3.80 14.49 19.23
C GLY A 124 -3.71 13.01 19.65
N PRO A 125 -4.68 12.17 19.24
CA PRO A 125 -4.70 10.74 19.60
C PRO A 125 -3.43 9.98 19.21
N ALA A 126 -2.82 10.31 18.08
CA ALA A 126 -1.58 9.69 17.62
C ALA A 126 -0.43 9.93 18.60
N ALA A 127 -0.25 11.16 19.08
CA ALA A 127 0.77 11.48 20.09
C ALA A 127 0.52 10.75 21.42
N SER A 128 -0.74 10.58 21.80
CA SER A 128 -1.12 9.83 23.02
C SER A 128 -0.78 8.34 22.87
N TRP A 129 -1.06 7.74 21.72
CA TRP A 129 -0.72 6.35 21.42
C TRP A 129 0.79 6.16 21.30
N ALA A 130 1.51 7.11 20.70
CA ALA A 130 2.96 7.06 20.64
C ALA A 130 3.60 6.97 22.04
N LYS A 131 3.14 7.78 23.00
CA LYS A 131 3.59 7.71 24.41
C LYS A 131 3.21 6.37 25.09
N LYS A 132 2.06 5.79 24.73
CA LYS A 132 1.60 4.52 25.28
C LYS A 132 2.45 3.33 24.84
N PHE A 133 2.69 3.21 23.53
CA PHE A 133 3.31 2.03 22.93
C PHE A 133 4.84 2.14 22.81
N PHE A 134 5.39 3.33 22.57
CA PHE A 134 6.82 3.53 22.31
C PHE A 134 7.58 4.10 23.50
N LYS A 135 7.48 3.43 24.66
CA LYS A 135 8.31 3.74 25.84
C LYS A 135 9.76 3.30 25.57
N SER A 136 10.73 4.09 26.07
CA SER A 136 12.16 3.95 25.78
C SER A 136 12.73 2.55 26.05
N SER A 137 12.28 1.87 27.09
CA SER A 137 12.78 0.56 27.50
C SER A 137 12.11 -0.65 26.85
N ILE A 138 11.03 -0.43 26.08
CA ILE A 138 10.31 -1.55 25.45
C ILE A 138 11.08 -1.99 24.17
N PRO A 139 11.24 -3.29 23.90
CA PRO A 139 11.77 -3.78 22.65
C PRO A 139 10.95 -3.26 21.47
N ILE A 140 11.61 -2.79 20.40
CA ILE A 140 10.90 -2.18 19.25
C ILE A 140 9.91 -3.17 18.62
N ARG A 141 10.24 -4.47 18.60
CA ARG A 141 9.33 -5.53 18.16
C ARG A 141 8.02 -5.52 18.90
N VAL A 142 8.07 -5.44 20.26
CA VAL A 142 6.87 -5.45 21.10
C VAL A 142 6.04 -4.20 20.84
N ALA A 143 6.69 -3.02 20.78
CA ALA A 143 6.00 -1.76 20.50
C ALA A 143 5.26 -1.79 19.14
N LEU A 144 5.91 -2.33 18.09
CA LEU A 144 5.33 -2.46 16.76
C LEU A 144 4.17 -3.47 16.73
N GLN A 145 4.32 -4.61 17.39
CA GLN A 145 3.28 -5.64 17.48
C GLN A 145 2.08 -5.11 18.24
N ASP A 146 2.28 -4.54 19.42
CA ASP A 146 1.20 -3.97 20.24
C ASP A 146 0.45 -2.85 19.51
N LEU A 147 1.16 -1.99 18.77
CA LEU A 147 0.51 -0.97 17.95
C LEU A 147 -0.32 -1.59 16.82
N ASN A 148 0.23 -2.58 16.11
CA ASN A 148 -0.47 -3.26 15.03
C ASN A 148 -1.76 -3.91 15.51
N GLU A 149 -1.71 -4.61 16.66
CA GLU A 149 -2.85 -5.23 17.31
C GLU A 149 -3.86 -4.17 17.76
N ALA A 150 -3.40 -3.11 18.41
CA ALA A 150 -4.27 -2.04 18.89
C ALA A 150 -5.02 -1.32 17.76
N VAL A 151 -4.40 -1.10 16.59
CA VAL A 151 -5.10 -0.54 15.43
C VAL A 151 -6.21 -1.48 14.98
N ASN A 152 -5.90 -2.76 14.80
CA ASN A 152 -6.90 -3.75 14.39
C ASN A 152 -8.08 -3.85 15.35
N GLU A 153 -7.83 -3.86 16.66
CA GLU A 153 -8.85 -4.06 17.70
C GLU A 153 -9.66 -2.80 18.01
N HIS A 154 -9.07 -1.60 17.81
CA HIS A 154 -9.73 -0.34 18.13
C HIS A 154 -10.61 0.19 17.01
N PHE A 155 -10.35 -0.21 15.76
CA PHE A 155 -11.08 0.25 14.58
C PHE A 155 -11.78 -0.91 13.89
N THR A 156 -13.00 -0.65 13.44
CA THR A 156 -13.80 -1.63 12.69
C THR A 156 -13.59 -1.44 11.20
N TYR A 157 -13.18 -2.50 10.51
CA TYR A 157 -13.12 -2.46 9.05
C TYR A 157 -14.51 -2.39 8.45
N LYS A 158 -14.75 -1.37 7.62
CA LYS A 158 -16.04 -1.18 6.96
C LYS A 158 -15.87 -0.48 5.62
N SER A 159 -16.21 -1.19 4.56
CA SER A 159 -16.13 -0.64 3.19
C SER A 159 -17.17 0.45 2.96
N GLY A 160 -16.81 1.46 2.15
CA GLY A 160 -17.74 2.52 1.72
C GLY A 160 -18.04 3.61 2.76
N VAL A 161 -17.42 3.58 3.96
CA VAL A 161 -17.66 4.59 5.02
C VAL A 161 -16.72 5.78 4.93
N THR A 162 -15.63 5.66 4.16
CA THR A 162 -14.61 6.70 3.97
C THR A 162 -14.31 6.90 2.49
N GLN A 163 -13.76 8.06 2.19
CA GLN A 163 -13.20 8.44 0.89
C GLN A 163 -11.72 8.77 1.08
N ASN A 164 -10.94 8.78 0.00
CA ASN A 164 -9.50 9.10 0.06
C ASN A 164 -9.19 10.45 0.71
N SER A 165 -10.16 11.38 0.71
CA SER A 165 -10.07 12.71 1.31
C SER A 165 -10.62 12.78 2.74
N THR A 166 -11.11 11.68 3.32
CA THR A 166 -11.67 11.69 4.68
C THR A 166 -10.56 12.02 5.69
N PRO A 167 -10.72 13.10 6.50
CA PRO A 167 -9.70 13.47 7.48
C PRO A 167 -9.48 12.37 8.54
N LEU A 168 -8.23 12.10 8.89
CA LEU A 168 -7.88 11.05 9.86
C LEU A 168 -8.53 11.28 11.24
N ALA A 169 -8.76 12.53 11.63
CA ALA A 169 -9.49 12.88 12.86
C ALA A 169 -10.92 12.30 12.88
N SER A 170 -11.59 12.20 11.72
CA SER A 170 -12.91 11.60 11.60
C SER A 170 -12.85 10.09 11.83
N ILE A 171 -11.79 9.43 11.37
CA ILE A 171 -11.56 8.00 11.56
C ILE A 171 -11.34 7.71 13.05
N TRP A 172 -10.48 8.49 13.72
CA TRP A 172 -10.27 8.40 15.16
C TRP A 172 -11.56 8.51 15.97
N LYS A 173 -12.47 9.42 15.55
CA LYS A 173 -13.76 9.63 16.24
C LYS A 173 -14.76 8.51 15.97
N LYS A 174 -14.91 8.09 14.71
CA LYS A 174 -15.93 7.10 14.29
C LYS A 174 -15.50 5.67 14.55
N ARG A 175 -14.18 5.42 14.61
CA ARG A 175 -13.57 4.09 14.74
C ARG A 175 -13.97 3.11 13.63
N GLU A 176 -14.27 3.62 12.46
CA GLU A 176 -14.59 2.85 11.25
C GLU A 176 -13.73 3.34 10.09
N GLY A 177 -13.26 2.42 9.26
CA GLY A 177 -12.45 2.76 8.09
C GLY A 177 -12.07 1.56 7.25
N VAL A 178 -11.20 1.77 6.26
CA VAL A 178 -10.65 0.74 5.39
C VAL A 178 -9.15 0.59 5.58
N CYS A 179 -8.50 -0.32 4.85
CA CYS A 179 -7.06 -0.58 4.97
C CYS A 179 -6.18 0.67 4.84
N GLN A 180 -6.53 1.61 3.95
CA GLN A 180 -5.88 2.90 3.82
C GLN A 180 -5.90 3.69 5.14
N ASP A 181 -7.07 3.74 5.79
CA ASP A 181 -7.25 4.48 7.04
C ASP A 181 -6.43 3.85 8.19
N PHE A 182 -6.43 2.52 8.27
CA PHE A 182 -5.67 1.78 9.28
C PHE A 182 -4.15 1.99 9.10
N ALA A 183 -3.67 1.98 7.85
CA ALA A 183 -2.28 2.29 7.54
C ALA A 183 -1.93 3.76 7.92
N HIS A 184 -2.79 4.72 7.62
CA HIS A 184 -2.58 6.12 8.00
C HIS A 184 -2.57 6.34 9.52
N ILE A 185 -3.46 5.64 10.27
CA ILE A 185 -3.46 5.67 11.74
C ILE A 185 -2.13 5.15 12.28
N MET A 186 -1.68 3.97 11.81
CA MET A 186 -0.42 3.38 12.23
C MET A 186 0.77 4.30 11.93
N LEU A 187 0.85 4.86 10.73
CA LEU A 187 1.88 5.83 10.33
C LEU A 187 1.86 7.09 11.20
N SER A 188 0.66 7.60 11.53
CA SER A 188 0.49 8.77 12.39
C SER A 188 1.12 8.54 13.78
N VAL A 189 0.89 7.37 14.37
CA VAL A 189 1.47 6.98 15.66
C VAL A 189 2.98 6.75 15.58
N LEU A 190 3.45 6.04 14.55
CA LEU A 190 4.88 5.78 14.32
C LEU A 190 5.68 7.09 14.22
N ARG A 191 5.21 8.03 13.38
CA ARG A 191 5.88 9.33 13.21
C ARG A 191 5.82 10.17 14.48
N ALA A 192 4.69 10.18 15.19
CA ALA A 192 4.59 10.83 16.50
C ALA A 192 5.55 10.23 17.52
N ALA A 193 5.89 8.95 17.37
CA ALA A 193 6.90 8.25 18.16
C ALA A 193 8.34 8.47 17.67
N GLY A 194 8.58 9.18 16.58
CA GLY A 194 9.91 9.35 15.98
C GLY A 194 10.44 8.05 15.33
N ILE A 195 9.55 7.18 14.89
CA ILE A 195 9.87 5.95 14.17
C ILE A 195 9.49 6.14 12.69
N PRO A 196 10.43 5.98 11.74
CA PRO A 196 10.16 6.20 10.32
C PRO A 196 9.23 5.13 9.78
N GLY A 197 8.15 5.56 9.13
CA GLY A 197 7.18 4.67 8.50
C GLY A 197 6.74 5.15 7.13
N ARG A 198 6.59 4.21 6.18
CA ARG A 198 6.06 4.50 4.86
C ARG A 198 4.80 3.69 4.57
N TYR A 199 3.93 4.30 3.80
CA TYR A 199 2.74 3.68 3.26
C TYR A 199 3.10 2.75 2.12
N VAL A 200 2.46 1.60 2.06
CA VAL A 200 2.59 0.64 0.97
C VAL A 200 1.24 0.38 0.35
N CYS A 201 1.17 0.46 -0.96
CA CYS A 201 0.05 -0.02 -1.76
C CYS A 201 0.46 -1.30 -2.49
N GLY A 202 -0.42 -2.28 -2.52
CA GLY A 202 -0.14 -3.55 -3.18
C GLY A 202 -1.35 -4.47 -3.23
N TYR A 203 -1.09 -5.77 -3.22
CA TYR A 203 -2.11 -6.80 -3.24
C TYR A 203 -1.87 -7.80 -2.12
N ILE A 204 -2.97 -8.39 -1.63
CA ILE A 204 -2.93 -9.48 -0.66
C ILE A 204 -3.75 -10.65 -1.19
N GLU A 205 -3.18 -11.87 -1.09
CA GLU A 205 -3.92 -13.09 -1.41
C GLU A 205 -5.02 -13.34 -0.38
N SER A 206 -6.28 -13.46 -0.83
CA SER A 206 -7.34 -13.98 0.02
C SER A 206 -7.08 -15.44 0.35
N GLU A 207 -7.35 -15.86 1.57
CA GLU A 207 -7.40 -17.29 1.85
C GLU A 207 -8.51 -17.92 1.00
N SER A 208 -8.17 -18.92 0.20
CA SER A 208 -9.18 -19.81 -0.38
C SER A 208 -9.99 -20.41 0.77
N PRO A 209 -11.33 -20.61 0.63
CA PRO A 209 -12.11 -21.28 1.65
C PRO A 209 -11.41 -22.59 2.02
N ARG A 210 -11.08 -22.80 3.29
CA ARG A 210 -10.59 -24.09 3.75
C ARG A 210 -11.64 -25.13 3.40
N ALA A 211 -11.21 -26.34 3.04
CA ALA A 211 -12.09 -27.47 2.70
C ALA A 211 -13.22 -27.74 3.74
N ASN A 212 -13.19 -27.12 4.90
CA ASN A 212 -14.14 -27.22 6.01
C ASN A 212 -15.11 -26.02 6.14
N GLY A 213 -15.22 -25.14 5.14
CA GLY A 213 -16.26 -24.09 5.11
C GLY A 213 -16.11 -22.93 6.10
N THR A 214 -15.01 -22.86 6.85
CA THR A 214 -14.71 -21.69 7.70
C THR A 214 -14.00 -20.64 6.85
N GLU A 215 -14.69 -19.52 6.57
CA GLU A 215 -14.15 -18.37 5.85
C GLU A 215 -13.03 -17.72 6.67
N GLY A 216 -11.80 -17.92 6.22
CA GLY A 216 -10.65 -17.16 6.67
C GLY A 216 -10.28 -16.12 5.60
N ASN A 217 -11.19 -15.21 5.26
CA ASN A 217 -10.93 -14.20 4.24
C ASN A 217 -10.06 -13.08 4.82
N LEU A 218 -8.83 -12.95 4.32
CA LEU A 218 -8.04 -11.75 4.55
C LEU A 218 -8.78 -10.56 3.93
N VAL A 219 -8.91 -9.48 4.69
CA VAL A 219 -9.59 -8.26 4.26
C VAL A 219 -8.72 -7.51 3.26
N GLY A 220 -9.31 -7.04 2.15
CA GLY A 220 -8.62 -6.25 1.13
C GLY A 220 -8.27 -7.01 -0.16
N SER A 221 -8.66 -8.28 -0.29
CA SER A 221 -8.30 -9.12 -1.45
C SER A 221 -9.04 -8.83 -2.77
N LEU A 222 -10.16 -8.11 -2.72
CA LEU A 222 -10.96 -7.76 -3.92
C LEU A 222 -10.58 -6.41 -4.55
N ALA A 223 -9.65 -5.67 -3.94
CA ALA A 223 -9.15 -4.38 -4.39
C ALA A 223 -7.65 -4.28 -4.11
N THR A 224 -7.04 -3.11 -4.35
CA THR A 224 -5.71 -2.83 -3.80
C THR A 224 -5.77 -2.85 -2.28
N HIS A 225 -4.72 -3.36 -1.67
CA HIS A 225 -4.55 -3.40 -0.22
C HIS A 225 -3.49 -2.41 0.23
N ALA A 226 -3.58 -1.98 1.49
CA ALA A 226 -2.65 -1.04 2.09
C ALA A 226 -2.11 -1.58 3.41
N TRP A 227 -0.81 -1.34 3.63
CA TRP A 227 -0.12 -1.65 4.89
C TRP A 227 1.01 -0.66 5.15
N VAL A 228 1.81 -0.92 6.17
CA VAL A 228 2.89 -0.04 6.59
C VAL A 228 4.22 -0.79 6.55
N GLU A 229 5.25 -0.13 6.06
CA GLU A 229 6.62 -0.55 6.28
C GLU A 229 7.30 0.41 7.27
N VAL A 230 8.03 -0.15 8.22
CA VAL A 230 8.74 0.57 9.29
C VAL A 230 10.23 0.40 9.08
N MET A 231 10.98 1.50 9.09
CA MET A 231 12.43 1.46 9.01
C MET A 231 13.02 1.07 10.36
N LEU A 232 13.84 0.05 10.36
CA LEU A 232 14.65 -0.39 11.50
C LEU A 232 16.12 0.03 11.33
N PRO A 233 16.91 0.03 12.40
CA PRO A 233 18.36 0.16 12.33
C PRO A 233 18.99 -0.76 11.28
N GLY A 234 19.99 -0.26 10.55
CA GLY A 234 20.56 -0.93 9.38
C GLY A 234 19.81 -0.65 8.08
N LEU A 235 18.89 0.34 8.08
CA LEU A 235 18.08 0.77 6.93
C LEU A 235 17.23 -0.36 6.33
N ARG A 236 16.75 -1.26 7.18
CA ARG A 236 15.87 -2.37 6.80
C ARG A 236 14.40 -2.00 6.98
N TRP A 237 13.60 -2.31 5.99
CA TRP A 237 12.14 -2.15 6.05
C TRP A 237 11.48 -3.44 6.51
N VAL A 238 10.71 -3.36 7.59
CA VAL A 238 9.83 -4.45 8.04
C VAL A 238 8.38 -4.05 7.82
N ALA A 239 7.54 -5.00 7.45
CA ALA A 239 6.18 -4.72 7.01
C ALA A 239 5.13 -5.29 7.96
N LEU A 240 4.14 -4.45 8.33
CA LEU A 240 3.03 -4.79 9.20
C LEU A 240 1.69 -4.42 8.55
N ASP A 241 0.75 -5.33 8.59
CA ASP A 241 -0.61 -5.15 8.11
C ASP A 241 -1.58 -4.94 9.29
N PRO A 242 -1.93 -3.68 9.60
CA PRO A 242 -2.84 -3.38 10.71
C PRO A 242 -4.29 -3.81 10.43
N THR A 243 -4.65 -4.03 9.18
CA THR A 243 -5.99 -4.51 8.82
C THR A 243 -6.17 -5.98 9.20
N ASN A 244 -5.13 -6.79 9.01
CA ASN A 244 -5.18 -8.23 9.25
C ASN A 244 -4.39 -8.66 10.49
N LYS A 245 -3.92 -7.71 11.31
CA LYS A 245 -3.20 -7.94 12.58
C LYS A 245 -1.99 -8.88 12.41
N GLN A 246 -1.18 -8.68 11.37
CA GLN A 246 -0.07 -9.59 11.05
C GLN A 246 1.17 -8.85 10.54
N TRP A 247 2.33 -9.50 10.64
CA TRP A 247 3.50 -9.16 9.85
C TRP A 247 3.26 -9.59 8.41
N CYS A 248 3.65 -8.73 7.45
CA CYS A 248 3.51 -9.08 6.05
C CYS A 248 4.49 -10.19 5.66
N GLY A 249 4.03 -11.13 4.87
CA GLY A 249 4.81 -12.28 4.38
C GLY A 249 4.61 -12.48 2.88
N GLU A 250 4.78 -13.73 2.43
CA GLU A 250 4.73 -14.12 1.02
C GLU A 250 3.38 -13.85 0.32
N ARG A 251 2.30 -13.63 1.08
CA ARG A 251 0.97 -13.32 0.52
C ARG A 251 0.80 -11.86 0.12
N HIS A 252 1.77 -11.00 0.42
CA HIS A 252 1.73 -9.57 0.13
C HIS A 252 2.65 -9.25 -1.05
N ILE A 253 2.07 -8.65 -2.10
CA ILE A 253 2.81 -8.15 -3.26
C ILE A 253 2.86 -6.63 -3.17
N THR A 254 4.04 -6.07 -3.00
CA THR A 254 4.27 -4.61 -3.00
C THR A 254 4.22 -4.08 -4.42
N VAL A 255 3.51 -2.97 -4.61
CA VAL A 255 3.42 -2.27 -5.90
C VAL A 255 4.02 -0.88 -5.83
N SER A 256 3.64 -0.08 -4.84
CA SER A 256 4.17 1.27 -4.67
C SER A 256 4.31 1.64 -3.20
N VAL A 257 5.19 2.61 -2.92
CA VAL A 257 5.46 3.11 -1.57
C VAL A 257 5.46 4.64 -1.57
N GLY A 258 5.22 5.24 -0.41
CA GLY A 258 5.25 6.68 -0.24
C GLY A 258 5.04 7.10 1.21
N ARG A 259 4.92 8.40 1.48
CA ARG A 259 4.65 8.91 2.83
C ARG A 259 3.22 8.62 3.27
N ASP A 260 2.30 8.63 2.31
CA ASP A 260 0.88 8.33 2.49
C ASP A 260 0.26 7.84 1.17
N PHE A 261 -1.05 7.65 1.14
CA PHE A 261 -1.78 7.22 -0.06
C PHE A 261 -1.55 8.14 -1.27
N SER A 262 -1.39 9.46 -1.07
CA SER A 262 -1.23 10.40 -2.19
C SER A 262 0.04 10.13 -3.00
N ASP A 263 1.11 9.73 -2.34
CA ASP A 263 2.38 9.38 -2.99
C ASP A 263 2.34 7.98 -3.65
N ALA A 264 1.58 7.04 -3.06
CA ALA A 264 1.54 5.64 -3.47
C ALA A 264 0.25 5.23 -4.20
N ALA A 265 -0.62 6.18 -4.55
CA ALA A 265 -1.89 5.88 -5.22
C ALA A 265 -1.67 5.07 -6.53
N PRO A 266 -2.36 3.92 -6.71
CA PRO A 266 -2.18 3.07 -7.87
C PRO A 266 -2.43 3.78 -9.20
N VAL A 267 -3.50 4.57 -9.24
CA VAL A 267 -3.84 5.44 -10.38
C VAL A 267 -4.39 6.74 -9.84
N ARG A 268 -3.88 7.84 -10.32
CA ARG A 268 -4.43 9.19 -10.09
C ARG A 268 -4.45 9.96 -11.40
N GLY A 269 -5.34 10.94 -11.52
CA GLY A 269 -5.38 11.74 -12.73
C GLY A 269 -6.40 12.86 -12.67
N THR A 270 -6.44 13.58 -13.78
CA THR A 270 -7.37 14.68 -14.03
C THR A 270 -7.99 14.51 -15.42
N PHE A 271 -9.16 15.06 -15.58
CA PHE A 271 -9.82 15.13 -16.89
C PHE A 271 -10.42 16.50 -17.12
N LYS A 272 -10.65 16.86 -18.38
CA LYS A 272 -11.28 18.11 -18.78
C LYS A 272 -12.63 17.80 -19.43
N GLY A 273 -13.70 18.18 -18.75
CA GLY A 273 -15.09 17.97 -19.16
C GLY A 273 -16.05 18.53 -18.11
N SER A 274 -17.34 18.66 -18.49
CA SER A 274 -18.40 19.17 -17.62
C SER A 274 -19.19 18.08 -16.91
N GLY A 275 -18.92 16.81 -17.23
CA GLY A 275 -19.65 15.68 -16.69
C GLY A 275 -19.10 15.15 -15.36
N THR A 276 -19.79 14.18 -14.81
CA THR A 276 -19.35 13.39 -13.64
C THR A 276 -18.57 12.16 -14.09
N GLN A 277 -17.73 11.66 -13.20
CA GLN A 277 -16.93 10.45 -13.40
C GLN A 277 -17.41 9.36 -12.45
N SER A 278 -17.51 8.13 -12.95
CA SER A 278 -17.60 6.93 -12.14
C SER A 278 -16.36 6.08 -12.33
N ILE A 279 -15.89 5.47 -11.25
CA ILE A 279 -14.68 4.62 -11.23
C ILE A 279 -15.09 3.27 -10.69
N SER A 280 -14.71 2.20 -11.42
CA SER A 280 -14.80 0.85 -10.89
C SER A 280 -13.40 0.21 -10.90
N VAL A 281 -13.07 -0.47 -9.80
CA VAL A 281 -11.79 -1.17 -9.63
C VAL A 281 -12.10 -2.63 -9.38
N SER A 282 -11.38 -3.51 -10.08
CA SER A 282 -11.43 -4.95 -9.84
C SER A 282 -10.01 -5.52 -9.79
N VAL A 283 -9.76 -6.38 -8.83
CA VAL A 283 -8.49 -7.10 -8.67
C VAL A 283 -8.78 -8.59 -8.60
N SER A 284 -8.05 -9.37 -9.37
CA SER A 284 -8.00 -10.82 -9.28
C SER A 284 -6.56 -11.23 -8.99
N MET A 285 -6.33 -11.92 -7.88
CA MET A 285 -5.03 -12.48 -7.52
C MET A 285 -5.18 -14.00 -7.39
N ARG A 286 -4.39 -14.74 -8.13
CA ARG A 286 -4.45 -16.19 -8.21
C ARG A 286 -3.06 -16.77 -7.94
N ARG A 287 -2.98 -17.75 -7.03
CA ARG A 287 -1.77 -18.54 -6.83
C ARG A 287 -1.60 -19.50 -8.00
N LEU A 288 -0.41 -19.53 -8.60
CA LEU A 288 -0.04 -20.47 -9.64
C LEU A 288 0.64 -21.68 -9.01
N THR A 289 0.25 -22.88 -9.48
CA THR A 289 0.93 -24.15 -9.15
C THR A 289 2.08 -24.39 -10.11
N GLU A 290 2.99 -25.32 -9.79
CA GLU A 290 4.14 -25.66 -10.67
C GLU A 290 3.74 -26.08 -12.08
N ALA A 291 2.54 -26.65 -12.25
CA ALA A 291 2.00 -27.01 -13.56
C ALA A 291 1.77 -25.82 -14.52
N HIS A 292 1.81 -24.57 -14.02
CA HIS A 292 1.63 -23.35 -14.83
C HIS A 292 2.96 -22.64 -15.15
N ARG A 293 4.12 -23.28 -14.97
CA ARG A 293 5.45 -22.71 -15.27
C ARG A 293 5.79 -22.59 -16.75
N GLU A 294 5.01 -23.16 -17.66
CA GLU A 294 5.16 -22.91 -19.09
C GLU A 294 4.56 -21.55 -19.45
N ILE A 295 5.38 -20.49 -19.32
CA ILE A 295 5.07 -19.16 -19.85
C ILE A 295 5.24 -19.26 -21.36
N PRO A 296 4.22 -19.06 -22.21
CA PRO A 296 4.44 -18.91 -23.64
C PRO A 296 5.38 -17.70 -23.86
N ALA A 297 6.41 -17.90 -24.70
CA ALA A 297 7.30 -16.83 -25.10
C ALA A 297 6.47 -15.69 -25.72
N PRO A 298 6.83 -14.42 -25.52
CA PRO A 298 6.17 -13.31 -26.17
C PRO A 298 6.40 -13.42 -27.68
N GLU A 299 5.29 -13.42 -28.47
CA GLU A 299 5.31 -13.20 -29.92
C GLU A 299 5.64 -11.74 -30.23
#